data_125d654897186815e45c3f1fa67eb132
#
_entry.id   125d654897186815e45c3f1fa67eb132
#
_cell.length_a   1.000
_cell.length_b   1.000
_cell.length_c   1.000
_cell.angle_alpha   90.00
_cell.angle_beta   90.00
_cell.angle_gamma   90.00
#
_symmetry.space_group_name_H-M   'P 1'
#
loop_
_entity.id
_entity.type
_entity.pdbx_description
1 polymer ?
#
loop_
_entity_poly.entity_id
_entity_poly.type
_entity_poly.pdbx_seq_one_letter_code
_entity_poly.pdbx_strand_id
1 'polypeptide(L)'
;MHIRRGSDASDPGPEQQFTGSVWLDKIAVPSEVSPIAVYSVHFHPGAHTAWHAHPRGQVLHVTEGAGLVQRRGGAVEQIRAGDTVWTEAGEWHWHGAGPRTFMTHLAVQ
;
A
#
# COMPACT_ATOMS: atom_id res chain seq x y z
N MET A 1 -22.98 9.99 10.35
CA MET A 1 -22.04 10.41 9.29
C MET A 1 -20.97 11.28 9.92
N HIS A 2 -19.73 11.08 9.54
CA HIS A 2 -18.60 11.83 10.06
C HIS A 2 -17.81 12.44 8.91
N ILE A 3 -17.45 13.72 9.02
CA ILE A 3 -16.68 14.43 7.98
C ILE A 3 -15.41 14.98 8.62
N ARG A 4 -14.24 14.59 8.07
CA ARG A 4 -12.97 15.23 8.41
C ARG A 4 -12.62 16.20 7.29
N ARG A 5 -12.36 17.45 7.65
CA ARG A 5 -11.95 18.49 6.70
C ARG A 5 -10.43 18.49 6.56
N GLY A 6 -9.96 18.51 5.31
CA GLY A 6 -8.54 18.47 5.04
C GLY A 6 -7.92 17.11 5.29
N SER A 7 -6.60 17.06 5.37
CA SER A 7 -5.82 15.85 5.61
C SER A 7 -4.74 16.10 6.65
N ASP A 8 -4.34 15.03 7.35
CA ASP A 8 -3.22 15.06 8.28
C ASP A 8 -1.89 15.09 7.51
N ALA A 9 -0.81 15.44 8.20
CA ALA A 9 0.53 15.32 7.64
C ALA A 9 0.88 13.86 7.36
N SER A 10 1.72 13.62 6.34
CA SER A 10 2.24 12.29 6.04
C SER A 10 3.15 11.80 7.16
N ASP A 11 3.08 10.51 7.44
CA ASP A 11 3.92 9.82 8.41
C ASP A 11 4.96 8.95 7.70
N PRO A 12 6.18 8.83 8.23
CA PRO A 12 7.12 7.84 7.69
C PRO A 12 6.60 6.43 7.93
N GLY A 13 6.82 5.54 6.96
CA GLY A 13 6.48 4.13 7.11
C GLY A 13 7.32 3.47 8.20
N PRO A 14 6.71 2.67 9.11
CA PRO A 14 7.45 1.99 10.16
C PRO A 14 8.54 1.06 9.60
N GLU A 15 9.73 1.09 10.18
CA GLU A 15 10.86 0.27 9.74
C GLU A 15 10.59 -1.24 9.80
N GLN A 16 9.69 -1.67 10.69
CA GLN A 16 9.31 -3.07 10.81
C GLN A 16 8.47 -3.56 9.61
N GLN A 17 7.83 -2.64 8.89
CA GLN A 17 6.93 -2.96 7.79
C GLN A 17 7.51 -2.64 6.42
N PHE A 18 8.53 -1.80 6.35
CA PHE A 18 9.08 -1.30 5.10
C PHE A 18 10.60 -1.30 5.10
N THR A 19 11.16 -1.49 3.90
CA THR A 19 12.58 -1.24 3.60
C THR A 19 12.65 -0.05 2.66
N GLY A 20 13.59 0.86 2.90
CA GLY A 20 13.73 2.09 2.13
C GLY A 20 12.80 3.20 2.61
N SER A 21 12.75 4.30 1.88
CA SER A 21 11.93 5.45 2.24
C SER A 21 10.51 5.30 1.77
N VAL A 22 9.57 5.30 2.72
CA VAL A 22 8.14 5.18 2.47
C VAL A 22 7.41 6.20 3.33
N TRP A 23 6.40 6.85 2.76
CA TRP A 23 5.54 7.80 3.45
C TRP A 23 4.09 7.36 3.34
N LEU A 24 3.34 7.49 4.44
CA LEU A 24 1.95 7.08 4.54
C LEU A 24 1.06 8.30 4.76
N ASP A 25 0.02 8.42 3.95
CA ASP A 25 -1.09 9.30 4.22
C ASP A 25 -2.26 8.46 4.74
N LYS A 26 -2.63 8.65 5.98
CA LYS A 26 -3.74 7.93 6.61
C LYS A 26 -5.04 8.62 6.23
N ILE A 27 -5.69 8.14 5.16
CA ILE A 27 -6.95 8.71 4.67
C ILE A 27 -8.10 8.29 5.59
N ALA A 28 -8.16 7.02 5.94
CA ALA A 28 -9.14 6.50 6.90
C ALA A 28 -8.50 5.39 7.72
N VAL A 29 -8.72 5.43 9.02
CA VAL A 29 -8.29 4.36 9.92
C VAL A 29 -9.53 3.68 10.50
N PRO A 30 -9.46 2.39 10.82
CA PRO A 30 -10.59 1.69 11.43
C PRO A 30 -11.04 2.42 12.70
N SER A 31 -12.36 2.55 12.84
CA SER A 31 -12.99 3.25 13.95
C SER A 31 -14.35 2.64 14.24
N GLU A 32 -15.04 3.20 15.24
CA GLU A 32 -16.43 2.80 15.53
C GLU A 32 -17.39 3.16 14.39
N VAL A 33 -17.02 4.14 13.55
CA VAL A 33 -17.85 4.56 12.41
C VAL A 33 -17.71 3.57 11.26
N SER A 34 -16.50 3.07 11.01
CA SER A 34 -16.23 2.16 9.89
C SER A 34 -14.97 1.32 10.18
N PRO A 35 -14.99 0.03 9.84
CA PRO A 35 -13.81 -0.83 9.97
C PRO A 35 -12.81 -0.71 8.82
N ILE A 36 -13.09 0.14 7.83
CA ILE A 36 -12.28 0.23 6.62
C ILE A 36 -11.05 1.10 6.85
N ALA A 37 -9.88 0.59 6.45
CA ALA A 37 -8.65 1.34 6.41
C ALA A 37 -8.33 1.75 4.96
N VAL A 38 -7.95 3.01 4.76
CA VAL A 38 -7.52 3.53 3.47
C VAL A 38 -6.26 4.35 3.67
N TYR A 39 -5.20 3.96 2.97
CA TYR A 39 -3.92 4.68 3.01
C TYR A 39 -3.49 5.04 1.60
N SER A 40 -2.84 6.20 1.44
CA SER A 40 -2.03 6.49 0.27
C SER A 40 -0.58 6.26 0.66
N VAL A 41 0.10 5.36 -0.04
CA VAL A 41 1.45 4.92 0.31
C VAL A 41 2.41 5.34 -0.80
N HIS A 42 3.42 6.13 -0.41
CA HIS A 42 4.40 6.69 -1.34
C HIS A 42 5.74 6.00 -1.14
N PHE A 43 6.19 5.26 -2.17
CA PHE A 43 7.45 4.53 -2.15
C PHE A 43 8.49 5.27 -2.98
N HIS A 44 9.65 5.56 -2.41
CA HIS A 44 10.81 5.97 -3.19
C HIS A 44 11.33 4.79 -4.03
N PRO A 45 12.13 5.04 -5.10
CA PRO A 45 12.70 3.96 -5.90
C PRO A 45 13.40 2.92 -5.03
N GLY A 46 13.09 1.64 -5.26
CA GLY A 46 13.64 0.52 -4.52
C GLY A 46 13.01 0.24 -3.16
N ALA A 47 12.16 1.12 -2.64
CA ALA A 47 11.49 0.89 -1.37
C ALA A 47 10.34 -0.11 -1.52
N HIS A 48 10.12 -0.94 -0.51
CA HIS A 48 9.10 -1.99 -0.55
C HIS A 48 8.64 -2.39 0.84
N THR A 49 7.51 -3.10 0.89
CA THR A 49 7.02 -3.68 2.14
C THR A 49 7.80 -4.93 2.51
N ALA A 50 7.71 -5.32 3.78
CA ALA A 50 7.99 -6.69 4.19
C ALA A 50 6.91 -7.64 3.62
N TRP A 51 7.19 -8.95 3.62
CA TRP A 51 6.17 -9.96 3.38
C TRP A 51 5.09 -9.85 4.45
N HIS A 52 3.82 -9.81 4.04
CA HIS A 52 2.70 -9.66 4.96
C HIS A 52 1.41 -10.21 4.36
N ALA A 53 0.38 -10.30 5.18
CA ALA A 53 -0.95 -10.73 4.78
C ALA A 53 -2.01 -9.93 5.55
N HIS A 54 -3.19 -9.86 4.99
CA HIS A 54 -4.34 -9.19 5.63
C HIS A 54 -5.47 -10.19 5.83
N PRO A 55 -6.13 -10.20 6.99
CA PRO A 55 -7.12 -11.21 7.32
C PRO A 55 -8.35 -11.20 6.41
N ARG A 56 -8.67 -10.06 5.78
CA ARG A 56 -9.80 -9.91 4.87
C ARG A 56 -9.39 -9.55 3.45
N GLY A 57 -8.10 -9.72 3.12
CA GLY A 57 -7.56 -9.30 1.84
C GLY A 57 -7.27 -7.82 1.77
N GLN A 58 -6.81 -7.38 0.62
CA GLN A 58 -6.43 -5.99 0.38
C GLN A 58 -6.66 -5.62 -1.07
N VAL A 59 -7.05 -4.39 -1.32
CA VAL A 59 -7.06 -3.81 -2.67
C VAL A 59 -5.99 -2.75 -2.74
N LEU A 60 -5.12 -2.85 -3.75
CA LEU A 60 -4.14 -1.82 -4.07
C LEU A 60 -4.52 -1.19 -5.40
N HIS A 61 -4.54 0.12 -5.45
CA HIS A 61 -4.74 0.84 -6.71
C HIS A 61 -3.59 1.81 -6.93
N VAL A 62 -2.80 1.57 -7.97
CA VAL A 62 -1.63 2.41 -8.28
C VAL A 62 -2.12 3.73 -8.86
N THR A 63 -1.79 4.82 -8.19
CA THR A 63 -2.19 6.17 -8.61
C THR A 63 -1.09 6.89 -9.37
N GLU A 64 0.18 6.60 -9.07
CA GLU A 64 1.32 7.25 -9.73
C GLU A 64 2.51 6.31 -9.79
N GLY A 65 3.30 6.45 -10.84
CA GLY A 65 4.56 5.73 -10.98
C GLY A 65 4.40 4.28 -11.39
N ALA A 66 5.38 3.47 -11.00
CA ALA A 66 5.44 2.05 -11.33
C ALA A 66 6.16 1.28 -10.23
N GLY A 67 5.79 0.02 -10.06
CA GLY A 67 6.37 -0.81 -9.03
C GLY A 67 6.21 -2.28 -9.29
N LEU A 68 6.32 -3.04 -8.21
CA LEU A 68 6.33 -4.50 -8.23
C LEU A 68 5.41 -5.04 -7.17
N VAL A 69 4.85 -6.21 -7.43
CA VAL A 69 4.08 -6.99 -6.46
C VAL A 69 4.39 -8.47 -6.66
N GLN A 70 4.41 -9.22 -5.57
CA GLN A 70 4.62 -10.66 -5.62
C GLN A 70 3.81 -11.34 -4.53
N ARG A 71 3.08 -12.40 -4.89
CA ARG A 71 2.50 -13.33 -3.92
C ARG A 71 3.50 -14.45 -3.63
N ARG A 72 3.41 -15.04 -2.45
CA ARG A 72 4.22 -16.21 -2.10
C ARG A 72 3.98 -17.33 -3.11
N GLY A 73 5.05 -17.88 -3.66
CA GLY A 73 4.99 -18.95 -4.66
C GLY A 73 4.68 -18.48 -6.07
N GLY A 74 4.53 -17.19 -6.31
CA GLY A 74 4.29 -16.61 -7.62
C GLY A 74 5.48 -15.84 -8.16
N ALA A 75 5.37 -15.41 -9.42
CA ALA A 75 6.36 -14.55 -10.04
C ALA A 75 6.18 -13.09 -9.57
N VAL A 76 7.25 -12.32 -9.66
CA VAL A 76 7.17 -10.86 -9.47
C VAL A 76 6.45 -10.26 -10.68
N GLU A 77 5.43 -9.46 -10.40
CA GLU A 77 4.63 -8.78 -11.42
C GLU A 77 4.91 -7.28 -11.40
N GLN A 78 5.02 -6.68 -12.58
CA GLN A 78 5.11 -5.23 -12.71
C GLN A 78 3.72 -4.61 -12.66
N ILE A 79 3.60 -3.48 -11.95
CA ILE A 79 2.38 -2.69 -11.85
C ILE A 79 2.70 -1.23 -12.13
N ARG A 80 1.71 -0.49 -12.65
CA ARG A 80 1.86 0.92 -12.99
C ARG A 80 0.56 1.67 -12.72
N ALA A 81 0.62 2.99 -12.80
CA ALA A 81 -0.55 3.84 -12.59
C ALA A 81 -1.77 3.36 -13.37
N GLY A 82 -2.90 3.22 -12.68
CA GLY A 82 -4.14 2.69 -13.20
C GLY A 82 -4.38 1.22 -12.91
N ASP A 83 -3.34 0.45 -12.55
CA ASP A 83 -3.49 -0.96 -12.23
C ASP A 83 -4.10 -1.15 -10.84
N THR A 84 -4.91 -2.19 -10.71
CA THR A 84 -5.50 -2.60 -9.43
C THR A 84 -5.09 -4.03 -9.13
N VAL A 85 -4.68 -4.27 -7.89
CA VAL A 85 -4.28 -5.59 -7.39
C VAL A 85 -5.22 -5.98 -6.26
N TRP A 86 -5.80 -7.17 -6.34
CA TRP A 86 -6.57 -7.76 -5.25
C TRP A 86 -5.76 -8.89 -4.63
N THR A 87 -5.55 -8.84 -3.32
CA THR A 87 -5.01 -9.98 -2.58
C THR A 87 -6.12 -10.63 -1.79
N GLU A 88 -6.11 -11.97 -1.75
CA GLU A 88 -7.10 -12.72 -1.00
C GLU A 88 -6.85 -12.65 0.52
N ALA A 89 -7.86 -13.00 1.30
CA ALA A 89 -7.70 -13.13 2.74
C ALA A 89 -6.56 -14.09 3.07
N GLY A 90 -5.60 -13.62 3.87
CA GLY A 90 -4.46 -14.42 4.30
C GLY A 90 -3.36 -14.66 3.24
N GLU A 91 -3.47 -14.07 2.07
CA GLU A 91 -2.48 -14.24 1.01
C GLU A 91 -1.19 -13.48 1.32
N TRP A 92 -0.09 -14.19 1.50
CA TRP A 92 1.23 -13.60 1.75
C TRP A 92 1.78 -12.97 0.48
N HIS A 93 2.15 -11.70 0.60
CA HIS A 93 2.62 -10.90 -0.53
C HIS A 93 3.50 -9.75 -0.05
N TRP A 94 4.16 -9.11 -0.99
CA TRP A 94 4.84 -7.82 -0.79
C TRP A 94 4.59 -6.94 -2.01
N HIS A 95 4.74 -5.64 -1.84
CA HIS A 95 4.64 -4.66 -2.91
C HIS A 95 5.58 -3.49 -2.65
N GLY A 96 5.96 -2.79 -3.70
CA GLY A 96 6.86 -1.66 -3.58
C GLY A 96 7.14 -1.01 -4.92
N ALA A 97 8.00 0.01 -4.88
CA ALA A 97 8.45 0.71 -6.07
C ALA A 97 9.39 -0.16 -6.91
N GLY A 98 9.50 0.17 -8.17
CA GLY A 98 10.56 -0.39 -9.01
C GLY A 98 11.94 0.11 -8.56
N PRO A 99 13.03 -0.51 -9.04
CA PRO A 99 14.37 -0.10 -8.62
C PRO A 99 14.76 1.30 -9.07
N ARG A 100 14.09 1.84 -10.10
CA ARG A 100 14.40 3.15 -10.68
C ARG A 100 13.20 4.09 -10.77
N THR A 101 12.04 3.67 -10.25
CA THR A 101 10.81 4.45 -10.31
C THR A 101 10.19 4.56 -8.94
N PHE A 102 9.62 5.70 -8.61
CA PHE A 102 8.75 5.80 -7.45
C PHE A 102 7.40 5.15 -7.77
N MET A 103 6.67 4.82 -6.74
CA MET A 103 5.28 4.37 -6.86
C MET A 103 4.44 4.92 -5.72
N THR A 104 3.23 5.35 -6.06
CA THR A 104 2.20 5.67 -5.08
C THR A 104 0.99 4.80 -5.35
N HIS A 105 0.43 4.18 -4.31
CA HIS A 105 -0.82 3.45 -4.43
C HIS A 105 -1.75 3.76 -3.26
N LEU A 106 -3.04 3.59 -3.51
CA LEU A 106 -4.03 3.48 -2.45
C LEU A 106 -4.02 2.03 -1.95
N ALA A 107 -4.12 1.86 -0.63
CA ALA A 107 -4.30 0.57 0.01
C ALA A 107 -5.62 0.60 0.76
N VAL A 108 -6.51 -0.33 0.45
CA VAL A 108 -7.83 -0.45 1.07
C VAL A 108 -7.96 -1.84 1.71
N GLN A 109 -8.27 -1.85 2.98
CA GLN A 109 -8.36 -3.10 3.74
C GLN A 109 -9.29 -2.98 4.95
#